data_ea940ef6b025d55a1981278baaab92f1
#
_entry.id   ea940ef6b025d55a1981278baaab92f1
#
_cell.length_a   1.000
_cell.length_b   1.000
_cell.length_c   1.000
_cell.angle_alpha   90.00
_cell.angle_beta   90.00
_cell.angle_gamma   90.00
#
_symmetry.space_group_name_H-M   'P 1'
#
loop_
_entity.id
_entity.type
_entity.pdbx_description
1 polymer ?
#
loop_
_entity_poly.entity_id
_entity_poly.type
_entity_poly.pdbx_seq_one_letter_code
_entity_poly.pdbx_strand_id
1 'polypeptide(L)'
;MGYKGGKGQDGVYHRIINQIPPHSTFIECFFGHGAITKYKLPAAATIAIDADASVIHRFERLYVSGDAGGRLPGLLAICGDAISFLKSYDWKGGEFVYADPPYLMETRSYKEPIYRHEFSTNEQHIELLTLLRSLPCMVALSGYWSSLYESMLQGWRSISYTVGVQGGQSRTEWLWMNYSEPAALHDYRYLGENFREREKINRQRRRWRARLLRMSALQRYALLSSIAELDDTAGGHAAPT
;
A
#
# COMPACT_ATOMS: atom_id res chain seq x y z
N MET A 1 -2.86 -2.01 -24.13
CA MET A 1 -3.93 -2.64 -23.35
C MET A 1 -3.64 -2.43 -21.87
N GLY A 2 -4.59 -1.87 -21.08
CA GLY A 2 -4.44 -1.70 -19.64
C GLY A 2 -4.47 -3.06 -18.93
N TYR A 3 -3.59 -3.25 -17.97
CA TYR A 3 -3.59 -4.44 -17.11
C TYR A 3 -4.89 -4.45 -16.29
N LYS A 4 -5.62 -5.56 -16.29
CA LYS A 4 -6.89 -5.67 -15.55
C LYS A 4 -6.57 -5.71 -14.03
N GLY A 5 -7.26 -4.90 -13.23
CA GLY A 5 -7.08 -4.87 -11.76
C GLY A 5 -6.07 -3.83 -11.23
N GLY A 6 -5.53 -2.95 -12.08
CA GLY A 6 -4.56 -1.94 -11.62
C GLY A 6 -5.17 -0.90 -10.69
N LYS A 7 -4.58 -0.69 -9.51
CA LYS A 7 -5.01 0.27 -8.46
C LYS A 7 -4.84 1.76 -8.85
N GLY A 8 -4.35 2.06 -10.05
CA GLY A 8 -4.10 3.43 -10.51
C GLY A 8 -5.32 4.22 -10.95
N GLN A 9 -6.49 3.60 -11.10
CA GLN A 9 -7.72 4.23 -11.54
C GLN A 9 -8.61 4.63 -10.34
N ASP A 10 -9.51 5.60 -10.56
CA ASP A 10 -10.56 6.04 -9.63
C ASP A 10 -10.08 6.42 -8.21
N GLY A 11 -8.79 6.73 -8.05
CA GLY A 11 -8.24 7.11 -6.75
C GLY A 11 -8.13 5.96 -5.74
N VAL A 12 -8.18 4.71 -6.18
CA VAL A 12 -8.06 3.52 -5.32
C VAL A 12 -6.75 3.56 -4.53
N TYR A 13 -5.64 3.91 -5.18
CA TYR A 13 -4.35 4.03 -4.48
C TYR A 13 -4.36 5.07 -3.35
N HIS A 14 -5.19 6.13 -3.42
CA HIS A 14 -5.32 7.09 -2.32
C HIS A 14 -5.84 6.41 -1.04
N ARG A 15 -6.85 5.54 -1.19
CA ARG A 15 -7.45 4.82 -0.07
C ARG A 15 -6.47 3.86 0.57
N ILE A 16 -5.68 3.16 -0.25
CA ILE A 16 -4.66 2.23 0.22
C ILE A 16 -3.50 2.99 0.90
N ILE A 17 -2.95 4.03 0.24
CA ILE A 17 -1.82 4.79 0.78
C ILE A 17 -2.18 5.47 2.11
N ASN A 18 -3.42 5.93 2.28
CA ASN A 18 -3.92 6.50 3.53
C ASN A 18 -4.08 5.48 4.68
N GLN A 19 -3.78 4.21 4.44
CA GLN A 19 -3.76 3.18 5.48
C GLN A 19 -2.33 2.75 5.84
N ILE A 20 -1.30 3.24 5.14
CA ILE A 20 0.07 2.78 5.29
C ILE A 20 0.81 3.59 6.37
N PRO A 21 1.16 2.97 7.51
CA PRO A 21 1.94 3.63 8.56
C PRO A 21 3.41 3.82 8.15
N PRO A 22 4.21 4.60 8.92
CA PRO A 22 5.64 4.74 8.69
C PRO A 22 6.36 3.39 8.67
N HIS A 23 7.25 3.21 7.69
CA HIS A 23 8.04 2.00 7.50
C HIS A 23 9.37 2.34 6.81
N SER A 24 10.38 1.51 7.00
CA SER A 24 11.69 1.66 6.37
C SER A 24 11.81 0.91 5.05
N THR A 25 11.18 -0.27 4.95
CA THR A 25 11.16 -1.11 3.75
C THR A 25 9.73 -1.36 3.30
N PHE A 26 9.46 -1.14 2.02
CA PHE A 26 8.18 -1.44 1.39
C PHE A 26 8.32 -2.62 0.45
N ILE A 27 7.53 -3.67 0.66
CA ILE A 27 7.52 -4.88 -0.17
C ILE A 27 6.16 -4.97 -0.86
N GLU A 28 6.12 -4.84 -2.18
CA GLU A 28 4.89 -4.99 -2.98
C GLU A 28 4.93 -6.33 -3.73
N CYS A 29 4.07 -7.24 -3.29
CA CYS A 29 3.89 -8.57 -3.89
C CYS A 29 2.78 -8.55 -4.93
N PHE A 30 2.92 -9.40 -5.99
CA PHE A 30 2.01 -9.41 -7.14
C PHE A 30 1.95 -8.03 -7.80
N PHE A 31 3.12 -7.53 -8.12
CA PHE A 31 3.40 -6.12 -8.42
C PHE A 31 2.57 -5.54 -9.57
N GLY A 32 2.34 -6.29 -10.66
CA GLY A 32 1.52 -5.87 -11.79
C GLY A 32 1.95 -4.52 -12.38
N HIS A 33 1.13 -3.49 -12.17
CA HIS A 33 1.45 -2.10 -12.59
C HIS A 33 2.20 -1.30 -11.54
N GLY A 34 2.36 -1.82 -10.33
CA GLY A 34 3.04 -1.16 -9.23
C GLY A 34 2.44 0.19 -8.86
N ALA A 35 1.11 0.28 -8.84
CA ALA A 35 0.44 1.56 -8.61
C ALA A 35 0.76 2.12 -7.21
N ILE A 36 0.86 1.27 -6.19
CA ILE A 36 1.15 1.73 -4.84
C ILE A 36 2.61 2.20 -4.76
N THR A 37 3.58 1.41 -5.22
CA THR A 37 5.00 1.82 -5.31
C THR A 37 5.17 3.13 -6.08
N LYS A 38 4.46 3.29 -7.20
CA LYS A 38 4.56 4.46 -8.08
C LYS A 38 4.04 5.74 -7.42
N TYR A 39 2.92 5.67 -6.73
CA TYR A 39 2.24 6.85 -6.21
C TYR A 39 2.57 7.15 -4.75
N LYS A 40 2.99 6.17 -3.97
CA LYS A 40 3.43 6.36 -2.58
C LYS A 40 4.76 7.11 -2.51
N LEU A 41 5.01 7.86 -1.43
CA LEU A 41 6.37 8.32 -1.11
C LEU A 41 7.31 7.11 -1.01
N PRO A 42 8.51 7.16 -1.60
CA PRO A 42 9.48 6.08 -1.46
C PRO A 42 9.79 5.78 0.01
N ALA A 43 9.98 4.51 0.35
CA ALA A 43 10.64 4.09 1.58
C ALA A 43 12.18 4.15 1.39
N ALA A 44 12.94 3.91 2.45
CA ALA A 44 14.40 3.80 2.34
C ALA A 44 14.80 2.64 1.40
N ALA A 45 14.05 1.52 1.46
CA ALA A 45 14.14 0.44 0.50
C ALA A 45 12.75 0.08 -0.04
N THR A 46 12.68 -0.32 -1.31
CA THR A 46 11.45 -0.80 -1.94
C THR A 46 11.76 -2.08 -2.71
N ILE A 47 10.97 -3.12 -2.49
CA ILE A 47 11.10 -4.41 -3.16
C ILE A 47 9.79 -4.69 -3.92
N ALA A 48 9.90 -4.85 -5.22
CA ALA A 48 8.78 -5.17 -6.10
C ALA A 48 8.93 -6.61 -6.62
N ILE A 49 7.91 -7.45 -6.43
CA ILE A 49 7.96 -8.88 -6.77
C ILE A 49 6.81 -9.22 -7.69
N ASP A 50 7.10 -9.84 -8.82
CA ASP A 50 6.10 -10.39 -9.74
C ASP A 50 6.62 -11.65 -10.41
N ALA A 51 5.74 -12.62 -10.64
CA ALA A 51 6.09 -13.84 -11.35
C ALA A 51 6.25 -13.62 -12.86
N ASP A 52 5.64 -12.57 -13.43
CA ASP A 52 5.76 -12.23 -14.85
C ASP A 52 7.01 -11.38 -15.12
N ALA A 53 8.02 -11.98 -15.75
CA ALA A 53 9.24 -11.28 -16.15
C ALA A 53 8.97 -10.02 -16.99
N SER A 54 7.90 -10.00 -17.81
CA SER A 54 7.58 -8.82 -18.64
C SER A 54 7.13 -7.62 -17.79
N VAL A 55 6.52 -7.86 -16.63
CA VAL A 55 6.16 -6.84 -15.64
C VAL A 55 7.42 -6.23 -15.06
N ILE A 56 8.33 -7.08 -14.58
CA ILE A 56 9.59 -6.66 -13.95
C ILE A 56 10.47 -5.91 -14.94
N HIS A 57 10.72 -6.44 -16.14
CA HIS A 57 11.53 -5.76 -17.17
C HIS A 57 10.97 -4.39 -17.56
N ARG A 58 9.63 -4.27 -17.68
CA ARG A 58 9.01 -2.98 -17.97
C ARG A 58 9.27 -1.98 -16.84
N PHE A 59 9.15 -2.44 -15.59
CA PHE A 59 9.34 -1.63 -14.42
C PHE A 59 10.80 -1.17 -14.26
N GLU A 60 11.76 -2.06 -14.47
CA GLU A 60 13.18 -1.74 -14.45
C GLU A 60 13.54 -0.65 -15.46
N ARG A 61 13.04 -0.73 -16.70
CA ARG A 61 13.26 0.32 -17.71
C ARG A 61 12.71 1.66 -17.25
N LEU A 62 11.52 1.68 -16.66
CA LEU A 62 10.84 2.93 -16.29
C LEU A 62 11.46 3.60 -15.05
N TYR A 63 11.88 2.83 -14.05
CA TYR A 63 12.18 3.35 -12.73
C TYR A 63 13.62 3.09 -12.25
N VAL A 64 14.31 2.10 -12.80
CA VAL A 64 15.72 1.82 -12.50
C VAL A 64 16.61 2.51 -13.53
N SER A 65 16.33 2.34 -14.82
CA SER A 65 17.09 2.97 -15.92
C SER A 65 16.75 4.44 -16.13
N GLY A 66 15.58 4.89 -15.67
CA GLY A 66 15.20 6.31 -15.72
C GLY A 66 14.59 6.78 -17.03
N ASP A 67 14.17 5.87 -17.92
CA ASP A 67 13.69 6.20 -19.27
C ASP A 67 12.38 7.03 -19.31
N ALA A 68 11.64 7.09 -18.21
CA ALA A 68 10.32 7.74 -18.20
C ALA A 68 10.02 8.64 -17.00
N GLY A 69 11.02 9.21 -16.35
CA GLY A 69 10.74 10.34 -15.45
C GLY A 69 10.97 10.13 -13.96
N GLY A 70 11.80 9.22 -13.53
CA GLY A 70 12.25 9.23 -12.13
C GLY A 70 12.77 7.91 -11.62
N ARG A 71 14.05 7.88 -11.24
CA ARG A 71 14.61 6.79 -10.44
C ARG A 71 13.88 6.74 -9.10
N LEU A 72 13.48 5.55 -8.69
CA LEU A 72 13.07 5.28 -7.31
C LEU A 72 14.33 4.81 -6.54
N PRO A 73 14.86 5.61 -5.61
CA PRO A 73 16.03 5.21 -4.83
C PRO A 73 15.73 3.96 -4.01
N GLY A 74 16.71 3.07 -3.87
CA GLY A 74 16.56 1.85 -3.07
C GLY A 74 15.57 0.83 -3.61
N LEU A 75 15.25 0.89 -4.92
CA LEU A 75 14.34 -0.06 -5.55
C LEU A 75 15.05 -1.32 -6.01
N LEU A 76 14.52 -2.47 -5.59
CA LEU A 76 14.88 -3.81 -6.05
C LEU A 76 13.65 -4.45 -6.71
N ALA A 77 13.78 -4.84 -7.98
CA ALA A 77 12.74 -5.56 -8.71
C ALA A 77 13.14 -7.04 -8.85
N ILE A 78 12.23 -7.94 -8.51
CA ILE A 78 12.48 -9.37 -8.45
C ILE A 78 11.44 -10.10 -9.31
N CYS A 79 11.92 -10.84 -10.32
CA CYS A 79 11.08 -11.80 -11.04
C CYS A 79 11.07 -13.13 -10.26
N GLY A 80 9.95 -13.45 -9.64
CA GLY A 80 9.86 -14.65 -8.83
C GLY A 80 8.52 -14.82 -8.13
N ASP A 81 8.40 -15.96 -7.43
CA ASP A 81 7.24 -16.28 -6.63
C ASP A 81 7.25 -15.50 -5.30
N ALA A 82 6.15 -14.78 -5.04
CA ALA A 82 6.02 -13.95 -3.84
C ALA A 82 6.05 -14.78 -2.54
N ILE A 83 5.44 -15.96 -2.53
CA ILE A 83 5.39 -16.82 -1.34
C ILE A 83 6.80 -17.31 -1.00
N SER A 84 7.53 -17.81 -1.98
CA SER A 84 8.92 -18.28 -1.81
C SER A 84 9.83 -17.14 -1.31
N PHE A 85 9.67 -15.95 -1.88
CA PHE A 85 10.43 -14.77 -1.44
C PHE A 85 10.14 -14.43 0.01
N LEU A 86 8.87 -14.29 0.39
CA LEU A 86 8.47 -13.92 1.75
C LEU A 86 8.90 -14.95 2.80
N LYS A 87 8.92 -16.25 2.45
CA LYS A 87 9.42 -17.33 3.31
C LYS A 87 10.91 -17.24 3.58
N SER A 88 11.69 -16.77 2.60
CA SER A 88 13.16 -16.69 2.68
C SER A 88 13.70 -15.32 3.08
N TYR A 89 12.84 -14.30 3.17
CA TYR A 89 13.26 -12.94 3.46
C TYR A 89 13.75 -12.80 4.90
N ASP A 90 14.87 -12.11 5.09
CA ASP A 90 15.46 -11.84 6.41
C ASP A 90 14.85 -10.58 7.05
N TRP A 91 13.80 -10.77 7.84
CA TRP A 91 13.00 -9.72 8.46
C TRP A 91 13.79 -8.90 9.48
N LYS A 92 13.73 -7.56 9.36
CA LYS A 92 14.47 -6.61 10.22
C LYS A 92 13.56 -5.85 11.19
N GLY A 93 12.22 -5.95 11.05
CA GLY A 93 11.24 -5.31 11.93
C GLY A 93 10.79 -3.91 11.50
N GLY A 94 11.18 -3.46 10.32
CA GLY A 94 10.76 -2.15 9.78
C GLY A 94 10.05 -2.25 8.44
N GLU A 95 9.61 -3.45 8.07
CA GLU A 95 8.99 -3.75 6.80
C GLU A 95 7.48 -3.49 6.82
N PHE A 96 6.97 -3.16 5.65
CA PHE A 96 5.55 -3.15 5.32
C PHE A 96 5.33 -3.96 4.05
N VAL A 97 4.48 -4.98 4.13
CA VAL A 97 4.11 -5.82 2.99
C VAL A 97 2.75 -5.38 2.45
N TYR A 98 2.70 -5.10 1.16
CA TYR A 98 1.45 -4.95 0.42
C TYR A 98 1.30 -6.09 -0.58
N ALA A 99 0.18 -6.81 -0.50
CA ALA A 99 -0.14 -7.91 -1.41
C ALA A 99 -1.45 -7.62 -2.16
N ASP A 100 -1.41 -7.77 -3.49
CA ASP A 100 -2.57 -7.64 -4.39
C ASP A 100 -2.61 -8.84 -5.35
N PRO A 101 -2.85 -10.06 -4.82
CA PRO A 101 -2.83 -11.27 -5.64
C PRO A 101 -3.96 -11.25 -6.67
N PRO A 102 -3.85 -11.99 -7.79
CA PRO A 102 -5.00 -12.30 -8.62
C PRO A 102 -6.14 -12.83 -7.76
N TYR A 103 -7.34 -12.24 -7.86
CA TYR A 103 -8.43 -12.56 -6.94
C TYR A 103 -8.96 -13.99 -7.15
N LEU A 104 -9.55 -14.57 -6.13
CA LEU A 104 -10.19 -15.88 -6.16
C LEU A 104 -11.15 -16.01 -7.35
N MET A 105 -11.09 -17.13 -8.07
CA MET A 105 -11.92 -17.37 -9.26
C MET A 105 -13.41 -17.26 -8.97
N GLU A 106 -13.85 -17.71 -7.79
CA GLU A 106 -15.26 -17.64 -7.40
C GLU A 106 -15.78 -16.21 -7.25
N THR A 107 -14.89 -15.26 -6.91
CA THR A 107 -15.23 -13.85 -6.69
C THR A 107 -15.18 -13.02 -7.97
N ARG A 108 -14.58 -13.55 -9.06
CA ARG A 108 -14.47 -12.85 -10.34
C ARG A 108 -15.77 -12.96 -11.16
N SER A 109 -16.07 -11.93 -11.95
CA SER A 109 -17.15 -12.02 -12.97
C SER A 109 -16.77 -12.89 -14.16
N TYR A 110 -15.47 -12.96 -14.46
CA TYR A 110 -14.94 -13.76 -15.57
C TYR A 110 -14.35 -15.04 -15.00
N LYS A 111 -14.76 -16.18 -15.52
CA LYS A 111 -14.27 -17.50 -15.08
C LYS A 111 -13.06 -17.99 -15.88
N GLU A 112 -12.62 -17.21 -16.87
CA GLU A 112 -11.44 -17.53 -17.68
C GLU A 112 -10.17 -16.99 -17.03
N PRO A 113 -9.02 -17.67 -17.23
CA PRO A 113 -7.70 -17.15 -16.84
C PRO A 113 -7.43 -15.80 -17.52
N ILE A 114 -7.06 -14.80 -16.77
CA ILE A 114 -6.76 -13.44 -17.27
C ILE A 114 -5.31 -13.01 -17.00
N TYR A 115 -4.61 -13.75 -16.18
CA TYR A 115 -3.20 -13.52 -15.85
C TYR A 115 -2.34 -14.61 -16.45
N ARG A 116 -1.11 -14.27 -16.85
CA ARG A 116 -0.15 -15.24 -17.36
C ARG A 116 0.25 -16.27 -16.28
N HIS A 117 0.36 -15.81 -15.06
CA HIS A 117 0.58 -16.61 -13.86
C HIS A 117 -0.66 -16.50 -12.98
N GLU A 118 -1.58 -17.46 -13.17
CA GLU A 118 -2.82 -17.47 -12.37
C GLU A 118 -2.51 -17.87 -10.93
N PHE A 119 -3.19 -17.17 -10.02
CA PHE A 119 -3.17 -17.42 -8.59
C PHE A 119 -4.63 -17.34 -8.11
N SER A 120 -5.39 -18.41 -8.32
CA SER A 120 -6.85 -18.33 -8.27
C SER A 120 -7.53 -19.47 -7.52
N THR A 121 -6.76 -20.49 -7.08
CA THR A 121 -7.30 -21.62 -6.33
C THR A 121 -7.35 -21.32 -4.83
N ASN A 122 -8.26 -22.00 -4.13
CA ASN A 122 -8.39 -21.84 -2.68
C ASN A 122 -7.10 -22.24 -1.96
N GLU A 123 -6.42 -23.28 -2.41
CA GLU A 123 -5.18 -23.79 -1.80
C GLU A 123 -4.06 -22.73 -1.88
N GLN A 124 -3.90 -22.09 -3.04
CA GLN A 124 -2.92 -21.02 -3.21
C GLN A 124 -3.21 -19.83 -2.28
N HIS A 125 -4.50 -19.44 -2.18
CA HIS A 125 -4.90 -18.36 -1.29
C HIS A 125 -4.75 -18.76 0.18
N ILE A 126 -5.07 -19.99 0.58
CA ILE A 126 -4.85 -20.51 1.93
C ILE A 126 -3.36 -20.45 2.30
N GLU A 127 -2.48 -20.88 1.40
CA GLU A 127 -1.03 -20.81 1.61
C GLU A 127 -0.57 -19.36 1.81
N LEU A 128 -0.98 -18.45 0.92
CA LEU A 128 -0.65 -17.03 1.02
C LEU A 128 -1.16 -16.42 2.33
N LEU A 129 -2.43 -16.61 2.65
CA LEU A 129 -3.05 -16.04 3.86
C LEU A 129 -2.40 -16.58 5.14
N THR A 130 -2.07 -17.88 5.17
CA THR A 130 -1.36 -18.50 6.29
C THR A 130 0.02 -17.85 6.47
N LEU A 131 0.76 -17.67 5.37
CA LEU A 131 2.07 -17.01 5.40
C LEU A 131 1.93 -15.55 5.86
N LEU A 132 1.05 -14.75 5.24
CA LEU A 132 0.89 -13.33 5.58
C LEU A 132 0.53 -13.12 7.07
N ARG A 133 -0.26 -14.03 7.65
CA ARG A 133 -0.59 -14.01 9.09
C ARG A 133 0.59 -14.30 10.01
N SER A 134 1.58 -15.01 9.52
CA SER A 134 2.78 -15.37 10.30
C SER A 134 3.91 -14.35 10.20
N LEU A 135 3.82 -13.37 9.30
CA LEU A 135 4.90 -12.40 9.09
C LEU A 135 5.07 -11.48 10.31
N PRO A 136 6.33 -11.19 10.72
CA PRO A 136 6.62 -10.33 11.86
C PRO A 136 6.62 -8.83 11.49
N CYS A 137 5.76 -8.42 10.56
CA CYS A 137 5.70 -7.06 10.05
C CYS A 137 4.25 -6.61 9.79
N MET A 138 4.07 -5.34 9.44
CA MET A 138 2.78 -4.83 9.03
C MET A 138 2.43 -5.30 7.62
N VAL A 139 1.21 -5.79 7.45
CA VAL A 139 0.71 -6.35 6.19
C VAL A 139 -0.60 -5.70 5.81
N ALA A 140 -0.72 -5.31 4.54
CA ALA A 140 -1.99 -4.95 3.91
C ALA A 140 -2.25 -5.85 2.69
N LEU A 141 -3.46 -6.38 2.58
CA LEU A 141 -3.88 -7.32 1.53
C LEU A 141 -5.14 -6.81 0.85
N SER A 142 -5.08 -6.63 -0.48
CA SER A 142 -6.25 -6.30 -1.31
C SER A 142 -6.95 -7.55 -1.84
N GLY A 143 -8.26 -7.47 -2.00
CA GLY A 143 -9.03 -8.56 -2.60
C GLY A 143 -10.52 -8.26 -2.70
N TYR A 144 -11.28 -9.21 -3.25
CA TYR A 144 -12.73 -9.24 -3.09
C TYR A 144 -13.09 -10.03 -1.84
N TRP A 145 -14.20 -9.66 -1.22
CA TRP A 145 -14.73 -10.42 -0.09
C TRP A 145 -15.04 -11.86 -0.49
N SER A 146 -14.68 -12.79 0.37
CA SER A 146 -15.08 -14.19 0.30
C SER A 146 -15.14 -14.77 1.71
N SER A 147 -15.90 -15.85 1.89
CA SER A 147 -15.99 -16.58 3.18
C SER A 147 -14.61 -17.12 3.62
N LEU A 148 -13.76 -17.49 2.66
CA LEU A 148 -12.39 -17.90 2.93
C LEU A 148 -11.59 -16.77 3.57
N TYR A 149 -11.59 -15.57 2.97
CA TYR A 149 -10.86 -14.41 3.49
C TYR A 149 -11.40 -13.97 4.85
N GLU A 150 -12.73 -13.93 5.01
CA GLU A 150 -13.36 -13.58 6.27
C GLU A 150 -12.96 -14.54 7.39
N SER A 151 -12.98 -15.86 7.14
CA SER A 151 -12.60 -16.86 8.13
C SER A 151 -11.12 -16.83 8.47
N MET A 152 -10.24 -16.67 7.48
CA MET A 152 -8.79 -16.73 7.70
C MET A 152 -8.21 -15.42 8.24
N LEU A 153 -8.84 -14.26 7.98
CA LEU A 153 -8.35 -12.95 8.40
C LEU A 153 -9.10 -12.43 9.65
N GLN A 154 -9.66 -13.31 10.47
CA GLN A 154 -10.26 -12.92 11.75
C GLN A 154 -9.25 -12.14 12.59
N GLY A 155 -9.72 -11.02 13.16
CA GLY A 155 -8.88 -10.11 13.94
C GLY A 155 -8.09 -9.08 13.13
N TRP A 156 -8.08 -9.20 11.80
CA TRP A 156 -7.54 -8.15 10.95
C TRP A 156 -8.56 -7.02 10.79
N ARG A 157 -8.09 -5.77 10.84
CA ARG A 157 -8.89 -4.61 10.48
C ARG A 157 -9.14 -4.60 8.97
N SER A 158 -10.33 -4.20 8.56
CA SER A 158 -10.65 -4.09 7.14
C SER A 158 -11.37 -2.80 6.81
N ILE A 159 -11.16 -2.33 5.58
CA ILE A 159 -11.96 -1.29 4.94
C ILE A 159 -12.43 -1.77 3.57
N SER A 160 -13.57 -1.28 3.13
CA SER A 160 -14.07 -1.54 1.78
C SER A 160 -14.25 -0.25 1.00
N TYR A 161 -14.12 -0.32 -0.32
CA TYR A 161 -14.32 0.80 -1.21
C TYR A 161 -14.83 0.34 -2.58
N THR A 162 -15.63 1.19 -3.20
CA THR A 162 -16.20 0.91 -4.53
C THR A 162 -15.20 1.33 -5.60
N VAL A 163 -15.00 0.47 -6.59
CA VAL A 163 -14.17 0.71 -7.78
C VAL A 163 -15.04 0.60 -9.02
N GLY A 164 -14.85 1.50 -9.97
CA GLY A 164 -15.46 1.40 -11.30
C GLY A 164 -14.81 0.28 -12.11
N VAL A 165 -15.62 -0.54 -12.78
CA VAL A 165 -15.15 -1.53 -13.74
C VAL A 165 -15.64 -1.20 -15.14
N GLN A 166 -14.94 -1.72 -16.18
CA GLN A 166 -15.35 -1.54 -17.56
C GLN A 166 -16.81 -1.95 -17.75
N GLY A 167 -17.61 -1.12 -18.44
CA GLY A 167 -19.04 -1.37 -18.66
C GLY A 167 -19.97 -0.64 -17.69
N GLY A 168 -19.47 0.32 -16.89
CA GLY A 168 -20.29 1.16 -16.00
C GLY A 168 -20.76 0.46 -14.72
N GLN A 169 -20.32 -0.77 -14.48
CA GLN A 169 -20.56 -1.47 -13.22
C GLN A 169 -19.56 -1.04 -12.15
N SER A 170 -19.95 -1.17 -10.90
CA SER A 170 -19.08 -0.96 -9.75
C SER A 170 -18.91 -2.27 -8.98
N ARG A 171 -17.74 -2.40 -8.32
CA ARG A 171 -17.42 -3.51 -7.44
C ARG A 171 -16.88 -3.01 -6.14
N THR A 172 -17.13 -3.75 -5.07
CA THR A 172 -16.55 -3.49 -3.77
C THR A 172 -15.26 -4.28 -3.63
N GLU A 173 -14.15 -3.57 -3.48
CA GLU A 173 -12.87 -4.14 -3.07
C GLU A 173 -12.67 -3.95 -1.57
N TRP A 174 -11.88 -4.83 -0.99
CA TRP A 174 -11.53 -4.84 0.42
C TRP A 174 -10.02 -4.73 0.59
N LEU A 175 -9.64 -4.08 1.68
CA LEU A 175 -8.26 -4.03 2.16
C LEU A 175 -8.24 -4.54 3.60
N TRP A 176 -7.56 -5.65 3.84
CA TRP A 176 -7.36 -6.24 5.17
C TRP A 176 -5.97 -5.87 5.68
N MET A 177 -5.86 -5.57 6.96
CA MET A 177 -4.63 -5.11 7.60
C MET A 177 -4.46 -5.77 8.96
N ASN A 178 -3.26 -6.29 9.25
CA ASN A 178 -2.94 -6.95 10.53
C ASN A 178 -2.59 -5.95 11.66
N TYR A 179 -2.82 -4.68 11.43
CA TYR A 179 -2.53 -3.59 12.37
C TYR A 179 -3.76 -2.69 12.55
N SER A 180 -3.81 -1.98 13.69
CA SER A 180 -4.85 -1.00 14.00
C SER A 180 -4.81 0.21 13.06
N GLU A 181 -5.80 1.09 13.14
CA GLU A 181 -5.77 2.35 12.40
C GLU A 181 -4.49 3.13 12.73
N PRO A 182 -3.70 3.54 11.72
CA PRO A 182 -2.42 4.18 11.97
C PRO A 182 -2.60 5.59 12.54
N ALA A 183 -1.93 5.88 13.66
CA ALA A 183 -1.87 7.22 14.22
C ALA A 183 -1.00 8.17 13.37
N ALA A 184 -0.07 7.63 12.59
CA ALA A 184 0.76 8.37 11.66
C ALA A 184 0.82 7.65 10.30
N LEU A 185 0.89 8.43 9.21
CA LEU A 185 0.99 7.89 7.86
C LEU A 185 2.39 8.03 7.28
N HIS A 186 2.78 7.09 6.44
CA HIS A 186 4.00 7.24 5.65
C HIS A 186 3.89 8.37 4.63
N ASP A 187 2.69 8.60 4.09
CA ASP A 187 2.43 9.59 3.05
C ASP A 187 1.13 10.37 3.29
N TYR A 188 1.23 11.63 3.59
CA TYR A 188 0.08 12.52 3.83
C TYR A 188 -0.44 13.23 2.57
N ARG A 189 0.12 12.97 1.37
CA ARG A 189 -0.27 13.69 0.14
C ARG A 189 -1.71 13.44 -0.27
N TYR A 190 -2.25 12.29 0.12
CA TYR A 190 -3.59 11.83 -0.24
C TYR A 190 -4.58 11.87 0.92
N LEU A 191 -4.20 12.45 2.06
CA LEU A 191 -5.06 12.54 3.24
C LEU A 191 -6.35 13.30 2.93
N GLY A 192 -7.49 12.69 3.30
CA GLY A 192 -8.84 13.17 3.09
C GLY A 192 -9.72 12.17 2.33
N GLU A 193 -10.99 12.10 2.70
CA GLU A 193 -11.94 11.12 2.18
C GLU A 193 -12.35 11.40 0.72
N ASN A 194 -12.45 12.67 0.36
CA ASN A 194 -12.87 13.09 -0.97
C ASN A 194 -11.92 14.14 -1.58
N PHE A 195 -12.12 14.48 -2.86
CA PHE A 195 -11.27 15.43 -3.55
C PHE A 195 -11.22 16.82 -2.88
N ARG A 196 -12.37 17.32 -2.42
CA ARG A 196 -12.46 18.68 -1.82
C ARG A 196 -11.68 18.74 -0.51
N GLU A 197 -11.79 17.69 0.29
CA GLU A 197 -11.07 17.59 1.56
C GLU A 197 -9.56 17.46 1.33
N ARG A 198 -9.13 16.59 0.43
CA ARG A 198 -7.71 16.47 0.03
C ARG A 198 -7.14 17.79 -0.44
N GLU A 199 -7.86 18.53 -1.30
CA GLU A 199 -7.42 19.86 -1.76
C GLU A 199 -7.37 20.89 -0.62
N LYS A 200 -8.31 20.87 0.30
CA LYS A 200 -8.29 21.72 1.50
C LYS A 200 -7.05 21.45 2.34
N ILE A 201 -6.78 20.19 2.67
CA ILE A 201 -5.62 19.77 3.46
C ILE A 201 -4.31 20.12 2.73
N ASN A 202 -4.21 19.82 1.44
CA ASN A 202 -3.01 20.13 0.65
C ASN A 202 -2.75 21.64 0.52
N ARG A 203 -3.80 22.47 0.39
CA ARG A 203 -3.66 23.94 0.44
C ARG A 203 -3.16 24.41 1.80
N GLN A 204 -3.67 23.85 2.88
CA GLN A 204 -3.22 24.18 4.24
C GLN A 204 -1.75 23.78 4.43
N ARG A 205 -1.34 22.58 4.04
CA ARG A 205 0.05 22.11 4.09
C ARG A 205 0.99 23.03 3.30
N ARG A 206 0.61 23.42 2.05
CA ARG A 206 1.41 24.35 1.22
C ARG A 206 1.58 25.71 1.89
N ARG A 207 0.51 26.27 2.49
CA ARG A 207 0.57 27.56 3.23
C ARG A 207 1.49 27.47 4.43
N TRP A 208 1.38 26.43 5.25
CA TRP A 208 2.25 26.23 6.39
C TRP A 208 3.71 26.05 5.98
N ARG A 209 3.96 25.24 4.96
CA ARG A 209 5.32 25.06 4.41
C ARG A 209 5.92 26.40 3.97
N ALA A 210 5.18 27.20 3.23
CA ALA A 210 5.64 28.52 2.78
C ALA A 210 5.94 29.47 3.95
N ARG A 211 5.12 29.43 5.02
CA ARG A 211 5.34 30.22 6.24
C ARG A 211 6.60 29.75 6.97
N LEU A 212 6.77 28.47 7.18
CA LEU A 212 7.94 27.89 7.84
C LEU A 212 9.24 28.19 7.10
N LEU A 213 9.23 28.21 5.76
CA LEU A 213 10.41 28.55 4.95
C LEU A 213 10.88 29.99 5.11
N ARG A 214 9.99 30.91 5.52
CA ARG A 214 10.31 32.32 5.77
C ARG A 214 10.86 32.59 7.18
N MET A 215 10.79 31.59 8.08
CA MET A 215 11.25 31.72 9.45
C MET A 215 12.74 31.37 9.54
N SER A 216 13.43 31.93 10.54
CA SER A 216 14.78 31.51 10.89
C SER A 216 14.79 30.05 11.36
N ALA A 217 15.96 29.40 11.34
CA ALA A 217 16.09 28.01 11.79
C ALA A 217 15.61 27.85 13.26
N LEU A 218 16.03 28.76 14.14
CA LEU A 218 15.64 28.71 15.56
C LEU A 218 14.13 28.85 15.76
N GLN A 219 13.47 29.76 15.03
CA GLN A 219 12.01 29.88 15.09
C GLN A 219 11.30 28.60 14.61
N ARG A 220 11.79 27.95 13.56
CA ARG A 220 11.24 26.67 13.09
C ARG A 220 11.39 25.57 14.14
N TYR A 221 12.56 25.44 14.74
CA TYR A 221 12.80 24.45 15.79
C TYR A 221 11.93 24.69 17.03
N ALA A 222 11.72 25.95 17.45
CA ALA A 222 10.84 26.27 18.56
C ALA A 222 9.39 25.84 18.28
N LEU A 223 8.88 26.06 17.04
CA LEU A 223 7.55 25.59 16.66
C LEU A 223 7.45 24.06 16.57
N LEU A 224 8.48 23.37 16.06
CA LEU A 224 8.51 21.92 16.04
C LEU A 224 8.52 21.32 17.44
N SER A 225 9.26 21.94 18.39
CA SER A 225 9.22 21.55 19.81
C SER A 225 7.80 21.69 20.39
N SER A 226 7.12 22.82 20.15
CA SER A 226 5.75 23.02 20.63
C SER A 226 4.75 22.05 20.04
N ILE A 227 4.95 21.62 18.77
CA ILE A 227 4.10 20.58 18.14
C ILE A 227 4.36 19.22 18.79
N ALA A 228 5.63 18.86 19.04
CA ALA A 228 5.99 17.60 19.70
C ALA A 228 5.39 17.50 21.11
N GLU A 229 5.36 18.62 21.88
CA GLU A 229 4.72 18.69 23.19
C GLU A 229 3.20 18.38 23.13
N LEU A 230 2.51 18.75 22.04
CA LEU A 230 1.10 18.41 21.84
C LEU A 230 0.89 16.91 21.62
N ASP A 231 1.78 16.27 20.88
CA ASP A 231 1.70 14.82 20.60
C ASP A 231 1.95 14.00 21.89
N ASP A 232 2.89 14.42 22.74
CA ASP A 232 3.16 13.78 24.04
C ASP A 232 1.96 13.90 25.00
N THR A 233 1.25 15.03 24.99
CA THR A 233 0.04 15.22 25.81
C THR A 233 -1.14 14.41 25.30
N ALA A 234 -1.26 14.19 23.98
CA ALA A 234 -2.32 13.38 23.37
C ALA A 234 -2.09 11.88 23.61
N GLY A 235 -0.84 11.41 23.69
CA GLY A 235 -0.48 10.00 23.98
C GLY A 235 -0.67 9.59 25.44
N GLY A 236 -0.78 10.53 26.35
CA GLY A 236 -0.93 10.28 27.80
C GLY A 236 -2.35 9.85 28.27
N HIS A 237 -3.33 9.74 27.38
CA HIS A 237 -4.72 9.41 27.75
C HIS A 237 -5.20 8.01 27.36
N ALA A 238 -4.30 7.11 26.97
CA ALA A 238 -4.64 5.70 26.69
C ALA A 238 -3.84 4.73 27.57
N ALA A 239 -4.08 4.76 28.89
CA ALA A 239 -3.81 3.61 29.74
C ALA A 239 -5.17 2.90 29.98
N PRO A 240 -5.37 1.65 29.55
CA PRO A 240 -6.54 0.88 29.93
C PRO A 240 -6.38 0.39 31.36
N THR A 241 -7.38 0.64 32.17
CA THR A 241 -7.66 -0.12 33.41
C THR A 241 -8.20 -1.50 33.07
#